data_71aa15fd625b0467c031d007b8ade99a
#
_entry.id   71aa15fd625b0467c031d007b8ade99a
#
_cell.length_a   1.000
_cell.length_b   1.000
_cell.length_c   1.000
_cell.angle_alpha   90.00
_cell.angle_beta   90.00
_cell.angle_gamma   90.00
#
_symmetry.space_group_name_H-M   'P 1'
#
loop_
_entity.id
_entity.type
_entity.pdbx_description
1 polymer ?
#
loop_
_entity_poly.entity_id
_entity_poly.type
_entity_poly.pdbx_seq_one_letter_code
_entity_poly.pdbx_strand_id
1 'polypeptide(L)'
;MIKSSEIKKIVNDYSDVKIGVLGSHSALEVMDGAKDENFETTVFCQKGREGPYQRFNRIADQIVVLDKFKDMASAKNQKMLRDSNTIVVPHRSLTVYLGYKTIEDKFKVPIFGNRKLFQAEERTAKKGQYYLLEKARIKYPKLFKDPKRINKPSIVKVQEKKRPLERAFFTVSSYKDYKEKSEEKIKQGVIARKDLEKASIEELAIGTYMNFNFFHTPISNQVDF
;
A
#
# COMPACT_ATOMS: atom_id res chain seq x y z
N MET A 1 4.11 -13.10 -13.29
CA MET A 1 4.82 -12.58 -12.08
C MET A 1 6.31 -12.69 -12.32
N ILE A 2 7.07 -11.65 -12.01
CA ILE A 2 8.54 -11.62 -12.09
C ILE A 2 9.12 -12.67 -11.16
N LYS A 3 10.07 -13.48 -11.66
CA LYS A 3 10.73 -14.53 -10.85
C LYS A 3 11.78 -13.91 -9.93
N SER A 4 11.88 -14.41 -8.70
CA SER A 4 12.91 -13.97 -7.75
C SER A 4 14.33 -14.16 -8.30
N SER A 5 14.55 -15.19 -9.14
CA SER A 5 15.84 -15.42 -9.79
C SER A 5 16.24 -14.32 -10.79
N GLU A 6 15.27 -13.68 -11.46
CA GLU A 6 15.54 -12.54 -12.34
C GLU A 6 16.04 -11.33 -11.53
N ILE A 7 15.40 -11.05 -10.41
CA ILE A 7 15.79 -9.93 -9.53
C ILE A 7 17.13 -10.21 -8.85
N LYS A 8 17.37 -11.45 -8.39
CA LYS A 8 18.68 -11.83 -7.82
C LYS A 8 19.83 -11.60 -8.78
N LYS A 9 19.68 -11.93 -10.07
CA LYS A 9 20.71 -11.66 -11.08
C LYS A 9 21.01 -10.16 -11.18
N ILE A 10 20.00 -9.30 -11.15
CA ILE A 10 20.18 -7.84 -11.19
C ILE A 10 20.92 -7.34 -9.95
N VAL A 11 20.52 -7.80 -8.76
CA VAL A 11 21.11 -7.33 -7.49
C VAL A 11 22.53 -7.82 -7.30
N ASN A 12 22.88 -9.00 -7.82
CA ASN A 12 24.24 -9.53 -7.70
C ASN A 12 25.30 -8.65 -8.38
N ASP A 13 24.89 -7.86 -9.36
CA ASP A 13 25.78 -6.94 -10.09
C ASP A 13 25.87 -5.56 -9.42
N TYR A 14 25.11 -5.33 -8.31
CA TYR A 14 25.11 -4.05 -7.60
C TYR A 14 26.31 -3.92 -6.65
N SER A 15 26.99 -2.78 -6.68
CA SER A 15 28.05 -2.39 -5.75
C SER A 15 27.54 -1.33 -4.77
N ASP A 16 27.53 -0.07 -5.17
CA ASP A 16 27.10 1.05 -4.35
C ASP A 16 25.57 1.21 -4.45
N VAL A 17 24.86 0.55 -3.55
CA VAL A 17 23.40 0.53 -3.55
C VAL A 17 22.85 1.91 -3.23
N LYS A 18 21.88 2.35 -4.03
CA LYS A 18 21.08 3.57 -3.79
C LYS A 18 19.64 3.22 -3.43
N ILE A 19 19.01 4.09 -2.67
CA ILE A 19 17.60 3.94 -2.30
C ILE A 19 16.74 4.81 -3.21
N GLY A 20 15.82 4.15 -3.92
CA GLY A 20 14.83 4.79 -4.76
C GLY A 20 13.46 4.86 -4.10
N VAL A 21 12.75 5.95 -4.25
CA VAL A 21 11.40 6.11 -3.71
C VAL A 21 10.49 6.86 -4.67
N LEU A 22 9.19 6.52 -4.66
CA LEU A 22 8.19 7.30 -5.37
C LEU A 22 7.79 8.51 -4.51
N GLY A 23 7.90 9.72 -5.04
CA GLY A 23 7.77 10.99 -4.34
C GLY A 23 6.35 11.33 -3.91
N SER A 24 5.84 10.65 -2.90
CA SER A 24 4.52 10.85 -2.30
C SER A 24 4.48 10.16 -0.94
N HIS A 25 3.44 10.37 -0.15
CA HIS A 25 3.21 9.75 1.16
C HIS A 25 4.48 9.86 2.04
N SER A 26 5.10 8.73 2.41
CA SER A 26 6.25 8.62 3.33
C SER A 26 7.62 8.71 2.63
N ALA A 27 7.70 9.41 1.49
CA ALA A 27 8.95 9.45 0.72
C ALA A 27 10.07 10.20 1.46
N LEU A 28 9.73 11.27 2.19
CA LEU A 28 10.72 12.03 2.96
C LEU A 28 11.30 11.20 4.10
N GLU A 29 10.45 10.48 4.83
CA GLU A 29 10.86 9.60 5.93
C GLU A 29 11.75 8.47 5.45
N VAL A 30 11.41 7.86 4.30
CA VAL A 30 12.25 6.80 3.70
C VAL A 30 13.61 7.34 3.29
N MET A 31 13.67 8.54 2.70
CA MET A 31 14.95 9.14 2.30
C MET A 31 15.78 9.60 3.51
N ASP A 32 15.14 10.14 4.54
CA ASP A 32 15.81 10.55 5.76
C ASP A 32 16.48 9.33 6.44
N GLY A 33 15.74 8.24 6.63
CA GLY A 33 16.30 6.99 7.14
C GLY A 33 17.39 6.39 6.24
N ALA A 34 17.28 6.53 4.91
CA ALA A 34 18.33 6.10 3.99
C ALA A 34 19.62 6.92 4.17
N LYS A 35 19.50 8.22 4.44
CA LYS A 35 20.66 9.06 4.73
C LYS A 35 21.32 8.73 6.07
N ASP A 36 20.54 8.37 7.07
CA ASP A 36 21.07 7.93 8.37
C ASP A 36 21.93 6.67 8.24
N GLU A 37 21.58 5.82 7.26
CA GLU A 37 22.33 4.61 6.90
C GLU A 37 23.36 4.85 5.79
N ASN A 38 23.68 6.11 5.44
CA ASN A 38 24.66 6.53 4.45
C ASN A 38 24.36 6.09 3.01
N PHE A 39 23.11 5.83 2.64
CA PHE A 39 22.73 5.58 1.26
C PHE A 39 22.51 6.88 0.48
N GLU A 40 22.87 6.87 -0.80
CA GLU A 40 22.36 7.85 -1.75
C GLU A 40 20.90 7.60 -2.08
N THR A 41 20.15 8.68 -2.32
CA THR A 41 18.70 8.63 -2.54
C THR A 41 18.30 9.15 -3.91
N THR A 42 17.31 8.53 -4.51
CA THR A 42 16.67 8.97 -5.75
C THR A 42 15.16 9.02 -5.57
N VAL A 43 14.57 10.19 -5.72
CA VAL A 43 13.11 10.36 -5.65
C VAL A 43 12.50 10.61 -7.03
N PHE A 44 11.46 9.83 -7.36
CA PHE A 44 10.67 9.98 -8.57
C PHE A 44 9.41 10.75 -8.23
N CYS A 45 9.34 12.03 -8.57
CA CYS A 45 8.18 12.86 -8.28
C CYS A 45 7.40 13.23 -9.55
N GLN A 46 6.11 13.48 -9.41
CA GLN A 46 5.30 13.98 -10.51
C GLN A 46 5.49 15.49 -10.64
N LYS A 47 5.56 15.98 -11.88
CA LYS A 47 5.66 17.40 -12.21
C LYS A 47 4.68 18.25 -11.39
N GLY A 48 5.20 19.31 -10.78
CA GLY A 48 4.46 20.18 -9.87
C GLY A 48 4.42 19.69 -8.41
N ARG A 49 5.07 18.55 -8.10
CA ARG A 49 5.18 18.01 -6.73
C ARG A 49 6.64 17.88 -6.24
N GLU A 50 7.57 18.47 -6.97
CA GLU A 50 9.00 18.45 -6.66
C GLU A 50 9.40 19.36 -5.49
N GLY A 51 8.59 20.36 -5.16
CA GLY A 51 8.90 21.39 -4.16
C GLY A 51 9.36 20.87 -2.80
N PRO A 52 8.69 19.87 -2.18
CA PRO A 52 9.16 19.30 -0.91
C PRO A 52 10.57 18.71 -1.00
N TYR A 53 10.89 18.00 -2.09
CA TYR A 53 12.19 17.35 -2.28
C TYR A 53 13.30 18.34 -2.58
N GLN A 54 13.00 19.42 -3.31
CA GLN A 54 13.91 20.54 -3.51
C GLN A 54 14.20 21.29 -2.21
N ARG A 55 13.18 21.46 -1.34
CA ARG A 55 13.33 22.12 -0.04
C ARG A 55 14.16 21.29 0.93
N PHE A 56 14.00 19.97 0.90
CA PHE A 56 14.75 19.02 1.73
C PHE A 56 15.86 18.33 0.94
N ASN A 57 16.63 19.11 0.16
CA ASN A 57 17.66 18.61 -0.75
C ASN A 57 18.80 17.85 -0.04
N ARG A 58 18.98 18.02 1.28
CA ARG A 58 19.95 17.26 2.07
C ARG A 58 19.65 15.76 2.10
N ILE A 59 18.38 15.36 1.88
CA ILE A 59 17.94 13.96 1.88
C ILE A 59 17.53 13.46 0.50
N ALA A 60 17.55 14.30 -0.53
CA ALA A 60 17.19 13.96 -1.90
C ALA A 60 18.37 14.23 -2.84
N ASP A 61 19.29 13.29 -2.97
CA ASP A 61 20.49 13.45 -3.80
C ASP A 61 20.13 13.57 -5.30
N GLN A 62 19.12 12.84 -5.75
CA GLN A 62 18.62 12.93 -7.10
C GLN A 62 17.09 13.06 -7.14
N ILE A 63 16.60 14.07 -7.87
CA ILE A 63 15.17 14.30 -8.09
C ILE A 63 14.87 14.03 -9.58
N VAL A 64 14.06 13.03 -9.86
CA VAL A 64 13.59 12.69 -11.21
C VAL A 64 12.15 13.14 -11.36
N VAL A 65 11.90 14.14 -12.21
CA VAL A 65 10.56 14.66 -12.46
C VAL A 65 9.89 13.88 -13.59
N LEU A 66 8.72 13.32 -13.31
CA LEU A 66 7.89 12.55 -14.24
C LEU A 66 6.64 13.34 -14.61
N ASP A 67 6.09 13.16 -15.80
CA ASP A 67 4.77 13.70 -16.13
C ASP A 67 3.67 13.07 -15.27
N LYS A 68 3.75 11.75 -15.06
CA LYS A 68 2.85 10.99 -14.20
C LYS A 68 3.63 9.97 -13.36
N PHE A 69 3.22 9.73 -12.14
CA PHE A 69 3.86 8.73 -11.28
C PHE A 69 3.98 7.33 -11.91
N LYS A 70 3.00 6.92 -12.70
CA LYS A 70 3.03 5.62 -13.41
C LYS A 70 4.21 5.47 -14.36
N ASP A 71 4.79 6.59 -14.82
CA ASP A 71 5.91 6.59 -15.77
C ASP A 71 7.22 6.12 -15.12
N MET A 72 7.27 6.02 -13.78
CA MET A 72 8.34 5.32 -13.07
C MET A 72 8.51 3.87 -13.57
N ALA A 73 7.42 3.24 -14.00
CA ALA A 73 7.42 1.88 -14.54
C ALA A 73 7.76 1.80 -16.04
N SER A 74 8.08 2.91 -16.70
CA SER A 74 8.53 2.90 -18.10
C SER A 74 9.87 2.16 -18.25
N ALA A 75 10.13 1.61 -19.44
CA ALA A 75 11.38 0.89 -19.71
C ALA A 75 12.61 1.76 -19.46
N LYS A 76 12.55 3.05 -19.84
CA LYS A 76 13.60 4.06 -19.62
C LYS A 76 13.92 4.22 -18.13
N ASN A 77 12.89 4.47 -17.31
CA ASN A 77 13.08 4.74 -15.89
C ASN A 77 13.49 3.48 -15.11
N GLN A 78 12.95 2.32 -15.48
CA GLN A 78 13.43 1.06 -14.92
C GLN A 78 14.90 0.77 -15.26
N LYS A 79 15.30 1.08 -16.50
CA LYS A 79 16.71 0.94 -16.90
C LYS A 79 17.61 1.86 -16.07
N MET A 80 17.23 3.15 -15.94
CA MET A 80 17.96 4.13 -15.13
C MET A 80 18.12 3.66 -13.68
N LEU A 81 17.05 3.17 -13.06
CA LEU A 81 17.09 2.64 -11.69
C LEU A 81 18.05 1.45 -11.55
N ARG A 82 18.06 0.54 -12.52
CA ARG A 82 18.99 -0.61 -12.49
C ARG A 82 20.42 -0.19 -12.74
N ASP A 83 20.66 0.67 -13.72
CA ASP A 83 22.01 1.15 -14.08
C ASP A 83 22.65 1.96 -12.94
N SER A 84 21.82 2.56 -12.07
CA SER A 84 22.28 3.30 -10.89
C SER A 84 22.25 2.46 -9.60
N ASN A 85 22.19 1.14 -9.70
CA ASN A 85 22.17 0.21 -8.55
C ASN A 85 21.08 0.51 -7.52
N THR A 86 19.92 0.98 -7.98
CA THR A 86 18.88 1.46 -7.09
C THR A 86 17.93 0.34 -6.66
N ILE A 87 17.73 0.21 -5.35
CA ILE A 87 16.66 -0.60 -4.73
C ILE A 87 15.51 0.34 -4.36
N VAL A 88 14.30 0.02 -4.80
CA VAL A 88 13.12 0.83 -4.49
C VAL A 88 12.53 0.38 -3.15
N VAL A 89 12.43 1.32 -2.21
CA VAL A 89 11.69 1.12 -0.96
C VAL A 89 10.22 1.47 -1.20
N PRO A 90 9.32 0.48 -1.16
CA PRO A 90 7.92 0.69 -1.45
C PRO A 90 7.20 1.27 -0.24
N HIS A 91 6.29 2.19 -0.50
CA HIS A 91 5.25 2.60 0.43
C HIS A 91 3.89 2.57 -0.30
N ARG A 92 2.80 2.91 0.38
CA ARG A 92 1.45 2.79 -0.17
C ARG A 92 1.28 3.43 -1.56
N SER A 93 1.91 4.56 -1.82
CA SER A 93 1.76 5.26 -3.11
C SER A 93 2.33 4.47 -4.29
N LEU A 94 3.33 3.62 -4.09
CA LEU A 94 3.85 2.78 -5.17
C LEU A 94 2.74 1.88 -5.73
N THR A 95 1.97 1.24 -4.87
CA THR A 95 0.85 0.36 -5.28
C THR A 95 -0.31 1.14 -5.86
N VAL A 96 -0.59 2.34 -5.33
CA VAL A 96 -1.68 3.21 -5.81
C VAL A 96 -1.42 3.69 -7.24
N TYR A 97 -0.20 4.14 -7.53
CA TYR A 97 0.11 4.77 -8.82
C TYR A 97 0.57 3.78 -9.88
N LEU A 98 1.35 2.76 -9.54
CA LEU A 98 1.80 1.74 -10.49
C LEU A 98 0.79 0.59 -10.62
N GLY A 99 0.05 0.28 -9.57
CA GLY A 99 -0.87 -0.85 -9.49
C GLY A 99 -0.16 -2.19 -9.27
N TYR A 100 -0.81 -3.10 -8.55
CA TYR A 100 -0.26 -4.40 -8.16
C TYR A 100 0.26 -5.21 -9.37
N LYS A 101 -0.54 -5.30 -10.43
CA LYS A 101 -0.18 -6.07 -11.63
C LYS A 101 1.10 -5.55 -12.31
N THR A 102 1.29 -4.24 -12.36
CA THR A 102 2.52 -3.64 -12.92
C THR A 102 3.72 -3.99 -12.05
N ILE A 103 3.58 -3.86 -10.74
CA ILE A 103 4.66 -4.16 -9.79
C ILE A 103 5.04 -5.65 -9.84
N GLU A 104 4.04 -6.53 -9.88
CA GLU A 104 4.24 -7.98 -9.84
C GLU A 104 4.77 -8.55 -11.15
N ASP A 105 4.35 -8.01 -12.31
CA ASP A 105 4.60 -8.61 -13.62
C ASP A 105 5.58 -7.85 -14.51
N LYS A 106 5.72 -6.52 -14.33
CA LYS A 106 6.41 -5.66 -15.29
C LYS A 106 7.53 -4.81 -14.71
N PHE A 107 7.50 -4.49 -13.43
CA PHE A 107 8.47 -3.60 -12.79
C PHE A 107 9.71 -4.39 -12.36
N LYS A 108 10.65 -4.62 -13.31
CA LYS A 108 11.88 -5.39 -13.13
C LYS A 108 12.99 -4.58 -12.45
N VAL A 109 12.65 -3.86 -11.38
CA VAL A 109 13.58 -3.16 -10.51
C VAL A 109 13.57 -3.86 -9.15
N PRO A 110 14.71 -4.03 -8.48
CA PRO A 110 14.75 -4.53 -7.12
C PRO A 110 13.87 -3.68 -6.19
N ILE A 111 13.10 -4.34 -5.34
CA ILE A 111 12.22 -3.71 -4.37
C ILE A 111 12.56 -4.29 -3.01
N PHE A 112 12.72 -3.44 -2.01
CA PHE A 112 12.85 -3.86 -0.62
C PHE A 112 11.58 -4.59 -0.16
N GLY A 113 11.74 -5.72 0.52
CA GLY A 113 10.62 -6.53 0.99
C GLY A 113 10.08 -7.54 -0.04
N ASN A 114 8.90 -8.05 0.21
CA ASN A 114 8.31 -9.14 -0.57
C ASN A 114 7.30 -8.64 -1.61
N ARG A 115 7.70 -8.66 -2.88
CA ARG A 115 6.85 -8.28 -4.03
C ARG A 115 5.48 -8.98 -4.08
N LYS A 116 5.35 -10.16 -3.51
CA LYS A 116 4.11 -10.95 -3.52
C LYS A 116 3.13 -10.58 -2.40
N LEU A 117 3.56 -9.74 -1.45
CA LEU A 117 2.76 -9.38 -0.27
C LEU A 117 2.11 -8.00 -0.36
N PHE A 118 2.26 -7.26 -1.46
CA PHE A 118 1.64 -5.94 -1.60
C PHE A 118 0.12 -5.93 -1.48
N GLN A 119 -0.53 -7.06 -1.75
CA GLN A 119 -1.97 -7.21 -1.58
C GLN A 119 -2.37 -7.73 -0.19
N ALA A 120 -1.41 -7.92 0.72
CA ALA A 120 -1.68 -8.47 2.05
C ALA A 120 -2.66 -7.62 2.88
N GLU A 121 -2.64 -6.31 2.71
CA GLU A 121 -3.56 -5.39 3.39
C GLU A 121 -4.96 -5.33 2.76
N GLU A 122 -5.13 -5.86 1.55
CA GLU A 122 -6.42 -5.79 0.86
C GLU A 122 -7.41 -6.79 1.45
N ARG A 123 -8.56 -6.29 1.93
CA ARG A 123 -9.60 -7.12 2.56
C ARG A 123 -10.29 -8.07 1.59
N THR A 124 -10.39 -7.67 0.33
CA THR A 124 -11.11 -8.42 -0.71
C THR A 124 -10.20 -9.24 -1.62
N ALA A 125 -8.89 -9.16 -1.44
CA ALA A 125 -7.96 -9.98 -2.19
C ALA A 125 -8.02 -11.45 -1.74
N LYS A 126 -7.88 -12.38 -2.69
CA LYS A 126 -7.92 -13.83 -2.42
C LYS A 126 -6.92 -14.28 -1.36
N LYS A 127 -5.77 -13.61 -1.26
CA LYS A 127 -4.71 -13.82 -0.25
C LYS A 127 -4.45 -12.54 0.54
N GLY A 128 -5.50 -11.81 0.88
CA GLY A 128 -5.45 -10.58 1.63
C GLY A 128 -5.42 -10.79 3.15
N GLN A 129 -5.72 -9.73 3.88
CA GLN A 129 -5.62 -9.67 5.33
C GLN A 129 -6.32 -10.84 6.05
N TYR A 130 -7.58 -11.12 5.74
CA TYR A 130 -8.33 -12.18 6.42
C TYR A 130 -7.78 -13.58 6.15
N TYR A 131 -7.34 -13.84 4.92
CA TYR A 131 -6.67 -15.10 4.58
C TYR A 131 -5.39 -15.31 5.41
N LEU A 132 -4.60 -14.26 5.60
CA LEU A 132 -3.37 -14.32 6.39
C LEU A 132 -3.66 -14.51 7.89
N LEU A 133 -4.65 -13.79 8.44
CA LEU A 133 -5.08 -13.95 9.82
C LEU A 133 -5.59 -15.37 10.09
N GLU A 134 -6.39 -15.93 9.19
CA GLU A 134 -6.87 -17.30 9.28
C GLU A 134 -5.72 -18.32 9.24
N LYS A 135 -4.77 -18.15 8.31
CA LYS A 135 -3.57 -18.98 8.25
C LYS A 135 -2.73 -18.93 9.52
N ALA A 136 -2.61 -17.75 10.11
CA ALA A 136 -1.89 -17.53 11.36
C ALA A 136 -2.69 -17.95 12.60
N ARG A 137 -3.95 -18.39 12.45
CA ARG A 137 -4.88 -18.71 13.54
C ARG A 137 -5.10 -17.54 14.51
N ILE A 138 -5.02 -16.32 13.97
CA ILE A 138 -5.28 -15.08 14.73
C ILE A 138 -6.79 -14.80 14.63
N LYS A 139 -7.40 -14.52 15.78
CA LYS A 139 -8.81 -14.12 15.84
C LYS A 139 -9.01 -12.76 15.17
N TYR A 140 -10.06 -12.64 14.39
CA TYR A 140 -10.47 -11.41 13.74
C TYR A 140 -11.99 -11.23 13.81
N PRO A 141 -12.53 -10.02 13.62
CA PRO A 141 -13.97 -9.77 13.66
C PRO A 141 -14.73 -10.65 12.66
N LYS A 142 -15.88 -11.17 13.07
CA LYS A 142 -16.74 -11.99 12.21
C LYS A 142 -17.13 -11.22 10.93
N LEU A 143 -16.98 -11.85 9.78
CA LEU A 143 -17.40 -11.29 8.50
C LEU A 143 -18.81 -11.73 8.17
N PHE A 144 -19.65 -10.80 7.73
CA PHE A 144 -21.00 -11.05 7.23
C PHE A 144 -20.99 -10.98 5.70
N LYS A 145 -21.07 -12.13 5.04
CA LYS A 145 -21.15 -12.20 3.57
C LYS A 145 -22.50 -11.72 3.02
N ASP A 146 -23.56 -11.87 3.83
CA ASP A 146 -24.91 -11.45 3.51
C ASP A 146 -25.39 -10.44 4.57
N PRO A 147 -25.75 -9.21 4.18
CA PRO A 147 -26.26 -8.21 5.10
C PRO A 147 -27.48 -8.67 5.90
N LYS A 148 -28.28 -9.59 5.38
CA LYS A 148 -29.44 -10.16 6.08
C LYS A 148 -29.06 -10.94 7.34
N ARG A 149 -27.80 -11.33 7.46
CA ARG A 149 -27.29 -12.08 8.61
C ARG A 149 -26.71 -11.20 9.72
N ILE A 150 -26.81 -9.89 9.58
CA ILE A 150 -26.37 -8.93 10.62
C ILE A 150 -27.30 -9.10 11.83
N ASN A 151 -26.74 -9.55 12.95
CA ASN A 151 -27.43 -9.83 14.20
C ASN A 151 -26.73 -9.24 15.43
N LYS A 152 -25.75 -8.38 15.22
CA LYS A 152 -24.98 -7.67 16.24
C LYS A 152 -24.40 -6.37 15.67
N PRO A 153 -23.89 -5.46 16.52
CA PRO A 153 -23.21 -4.26 16.03
C PRO A 153 -22.12 -4.62 15.03
N SER A 154 -22.15 -3.98 13.90
CA SER A 154 -21.28 -4.27 12.76
C SER A 154 -20.85 -2.97 12.08
N ILE A 155 -19.70 -2.99 11.41
CA ILE A 155 -19.21 -1.89 10.61
C ILE A 155 -19.21 -2.27 9.14
N VAL A 156 -19.79 -1.43 8.31
CA VAL A 156 -19.78 -1.54 6.85
C VAL A 156 -18.61 -0.71 6.32
N LYS A 157 -17.64 -1.36 5.67
CA LYS A 157 -16.44 -0.73 5.14
C LYS A 157 -16.49 -0.72 3.61
N VAL A 158 -16.86 0.43 3.04
CA VAL A 158 -16.87 0.63 1.59
C VAL A 158 -15.47 0.93 1.10
N GLN A 159 -15.05 0.36 -0.04
CA GLN A 159 -13.71 0.55 -0.57
C GLN A 159 -13.46 2.00 -1.00
N GLU A 160 -12.38 2.59 -0.50
CA GLU A 160 -12.04 4.01 -0.65
C GLU A 160 -11.42 4.41 -2.00
N LYS A 161 -11.29 3.51 -2.96
CA LYS A 161 -10.47 3.69 -4.18
C LYS A 161 -10.74 4.93 -5.02
N LYS A 162 -11.78 5.74 -4.71
CA LYS A 162 -12.19 6.86 -5.56
C LYS A 162 -12.56 8.15 -4.82
N ARG A 163 -12.27 8.29 -3.53
CA ARG A 163 -12.66 9.49 -2.77
C ARG A 163 -11.49 10.21 -2.12
N PRO A 164 -11.40 11.55 -2.30
CA PRO A 164 -10.30 12.35 -1.73
C PRO A 164 -10.39 12.62 -0.23
N LEU A 165 -11.55 12.47 0.45
CA LEU A 165 -11.75 13.16 1.73
C LEU A 165 -12.41 12.39 2.88
N GLU A 166 -13.09 11.24 2.70
CA GLU A 166 -13.73 10.55 3.83
C GLU A 166 -13.77 9.04 3.70
N ARG A 167 -13.56 8.37 4.83
CA ARG A 167 -13.82 6.93 4.98
C ARG A 167 -15.32 6.71 4.95
N ALA A 168 -15.82 6.09 3.88
CA ALA A 168 -17.24 5.75 3.76
C ALA A 168 -17.60 4.54 4.62
N PHE A 169 -17.26 4.60 5.93
CA PHE A 169 -17.59 3.58 6.90
C PHE A 169 -18.82 4.02 7.70
N PHE A 170 -19.69 3.08 8.00
CA PHE A 170 -20.83 3.32 8.88
C PHE A 170 -21.17 2.07 9.69
N THR A 171 -21.75 2.28 10.86
CA THR A 171 -22.12 1.22 11.78
C THR A 171 -23.60 0.87 11.63
N VAL A 172 -23.90 -0.42 11.79
CA VAL A 172 -25.24 -0.97 11.69
C VAL A 172 -25.45 -2.06 12.76
N SER A 173 -26.68 -2.26 13.20
CA SER A 173 -27.03 -3.26 14.20
C SER A 173 -27.94 -4.38 13.67
N SER A 174 -28.54 -4.17 12.50
CA SER A 174 -29.49 -5.11 11.89
C SER A 174 -29.56 -4.91 10.38
N TYR A 175 -30.21 -5.83 9.67
CA TYR A 175 -30.47 -5.67 8.23
C TYR A 175 -31.34 -4.47 7.91
N LYS A 176 -32.32 -4.15 8.78
CA LYS A 176 -33.16 -2.95 8.61
C LYS A 176 -32.31 -1.69 8.67
N ASP A 177 -31.49 -1.56 9.71
CA ASP A 177 -30.58 -0.44 9.91
C ASP A 177 -29.57 -0.32 8.76
N TYR A 178 -29.05 -1.47 8.27
CA TYR A 178 -28.19 -1.50 7.09
C TYR A 178 -28.87 -0.90 5.85
N LYS A 179 -30.12 -1.25 5.57
CA LYS A 179 -30.83 -0.71 4.40
C LYS A 179 -31.05 0.80 4.54
N GLU A 180 -31.56 1.24 5.69
CA GLU A 180 -31.85 2.64 5.94
C GLU A 180 -30.62 3.53 5.80
N LYS A 181 -29.53 3.18 6.47
CA LYS A 181 -28.27 3.94 6.41
C LYS A 181 -27.58 3.86 5.06
N SER A 182 -27.68 2.73 4.37
CA SER A 182 -27.13 2.60 3.02
C SER A 182 -27.85 3.53 2.03
N GLU A 183 -29.17 3.56 2.04
CA GLU A 183 -29.96 4.43 1.17
C GLU A 183 -29.73 5.90 1.51
N GLU A 184 -29.64 6.25 2.79
CA GLU A 184 -29.31 7.61 3.23
C GLU A 184 -27.96 8.06 2.65
N LYS A 185 -26.91 7.24 2.80
CA LYS A 185 -25.57 7.58 2.30
C LYS A 185 -25.50 7.63 0.77
N ILE A 186 -26.28 6.81 0.07
CA ILE A 186 -26.43 6.88 -1.38
C ILE A 186 -27.11 8.19 -1.79
N LYS A 187 -28.21 8.58 -1.12
CA LYS A 187 -28.90 9.85 -1.38
C LYS A 187 -28.00 11.07 -1.13
N GLN A 188 -27.20 11.03 -0.09
CA GLN A 188 -26.19 12.06 0.23
C GLN A 188 -25.01 12.07 -0.75
N GLY A 189 -24.93 11.13 -1.70
CA GLY A 189 -23.80 10.99 -2.63
C GLY A 189 -22.49 10.54 -1.97
N VAL A 190 -22.55 10.08 -0.71
CA VAL A 190 -21.36 9.62 0.05
C VAL A 190 -20.83 8.29 -0.49
N ILE A 191 -21.72 7.37 -0.90
CA ILE A 191 -21.38 6.08 -1.52
C ILE A 191 -22.21 5.85 -2.77
N ALA A 192 -21.67 5.07 -3.71
CA ALA A 192 -22.45 4.58 -4.85
C ALA A 192 -22.96 3.15 -4.56
N ARG A 193 -24.12 2.80 -5.09
CA ARG A 193 -24.73 1.46 -4.88
C ARG A 193 -23.77 0.31 -5.27
N LYS A 194 -23.05 0.46 -6.38
CA LYS A 194 -22.04 -0.51 -6.84
C LYS A 194 -20.85 -0.69 -5.89
N ASP A 195 -20.54 0.33 -5.06
CA ASP A 195 -19.45 0.25 -4.11
C ASP A 195 -19.89 -0.51 -2.84
N LEU A 196 -21.19 -0.45 -2.54
CA LEU A 196 -21.81 -1.20 -1.44
C LEU A 196 -21.77 -2.72 -1.68
N GLU A 197 -21.94 -3.16 -2.93
CA GLU A 197 -21.84 -4.59 -3.29
C GLU A 197 -20.45 -5.19 -3.02
N LYS A 198 -19.43 -4.34 -2.97
CA LYS A 198 -18.03 -4.72 -2.71
C LYS A 198 -17.57 -4.41 -1.29
N ALA A 199 -18.47 -3.86 -0.47
CA ALA A 199 -18.16 -3.51 0.90
C ALA A 199 -17.94 -4.76 1.75
N SER A 200 -16.99 -4.71 2.67
CA SER A 200 -16.91 -5.71 3.74
C SER A 200 -17.82 -5.29 4.90
N ILE A 201 -18.52 -6.26 5.46
CA ILE A 201 -19.34 -6.08 6.67
C ILE A 201 -18.69 -6.92 7.76
N GLU A 202 -18.26 -6.27 8.81
CA GLU A 202 -17.50 -6.87 9.90
C GLU A 202 -18.20 -6.62 11.22
N GLU A 203 -18.11 -7.56 12.14
CA GLU A 203 -18.47 -7.34 13.53
C GLU A 203 -17.72 -6.11 14.08
N LEU A 204 -18.42 -5.22 14.74
CA LEU A 204 -17.81 -4.06 15.39
C LEU A 204 -17.08 -4.54 16.66
N ALA A 205 -15.76 -4.57 16.60
CA ALA A 205 -14.95 -4.80 17.80
C ALA A 205 -14.96 -3.55 18.65
N ILE A 206 -15.41 -3.69 19.90
CA ILE A 206 -15.43 -2.61 20.89
C ILE A 206 -14.21 -2.78 21.78
N GLY A 207 -13.42 -1.71 21.94
CA GLY A 207 -12.21 -1.73 22.76
C GLY A 207 -11.28 -0.57 22.44
N THR A 208 -10.13 -0.55 23.08
CA THR A 208 -9.05 0.42 22.79
C THR A 208 -8.34 0.01 21.51
N TYR A 209 -8.16 0.98 20.59
CA TYR A 209 -7.35 0.77 19.42
C TYR A 209 -5.88 0.84 19.79
N MET A 210 -5.14 -0.21 19.43
CA MET A 210 -3.68 -0.26 19.61
C MET A 210 -3.04 -0.58 18.25
N ASN A 211 -1.94 0.09 17.95
CA ASN A 211 -1.15 -0.17 16.77
C ASN A 211 0.21 -0.74 17.19
N PHE A 212 0.49 -1.96 16.76
CA PHE A 212 1.78 -2.61 16.98
C PHE A 212 2.57 -2.52 15.68
N ASN A 213 3.70 -1.83 15.73
CA ASN A 213 4.61 -1.74 14.60
C ASN A 213 5.85 -2.58 14.90
N PHE A 214 6.20 -3.44 13.98
CA PHE A 214 7.42 -4.24 14.08
C PHE A 214 7.96 -4.52 12.68
N PHE A 215 9.27 -4.74 12.61
CA PHE A 215 9.96 -5.17 11.42
C PHE A 215 10.50 -6.58 11.61
N HIS A 216 10.21 -7.46 10.66
CA HIS A 216 10.76 -8.80 10.61
C HIS A 216 11.80 -8.90 9.49
N THR A 217 13.07 -9.05 9.86
CA THR A 217 14.13 -9.24 8.87
C THR A 217 14.18 -10.69 8.39
N PRO A 218 14.15 -10.93 7.07
CA PRO A 218 14.29 -12.29 6.54
C PRO A 218 15.73 -12.82 6.61
N ILE A 219 16.71 -11.97 6.95
CA ILE A 219 18.13 -12.35 6.98
C ILE A 219 18.45 -13.13 8.24
N SER A 220 18.09 -12.60 9.41
CA SER A 220 18.37 -13.19 10.72
C SER A 220 17.15 -13.77 11.41
N ASN A 221 15.98 -13.67 10.80
CA ASN A 221 14.68 -14.03 11.40
C ASN A 221 14.40 -13.25 12.71
N GLN A 222 15.03 -12.09 12.85
CA GLN A 222 14.87 -11.18 13.98
C GLN A 222 13.61 -10.34 13.83
N VAL A 223 12.98 -10.00 14.95
CA VAL A 223 11.85 -9.08 15.03
C VAL A 223 12.26 -7.89 15.86
N ASP A 224 12.18 -6.71 15.29
CA ASP A 224 12.45 -5.43 15.95
C ASP A 224 11.13 -4.69 16.19
N PHE A 225 10.99 -4.03 17.35
CA PHE A 225 9.81 -3.30 17.80
C PHE A 225 10.04 -1.80 17.78
#